data_b3694591bf7d5a433753944629211cda
#
_entry.id   b3694591bf7d5a433753944629211cda
#
_cell.length_a   1.000
_cell.length_b   1.000
_cell.length_c   1.000
_cell.angle_alpha   90.00
_cell.angle_beta   90.00
_cell.angle_gamma   90.00
#
_symmetry.space_group_name_H-M   'P 1'
#
loop_
_entity.id
_entity.type
_entity.pdbx_description
1 polymer ?
#
loop_
_entity_poly.entity_id
_entity_poly.type
_entity_poly.pdbx_seq_one_letter_code
_entity_poly.pdbx_strand_id
1 'polypeptide(L)'
;MKLASCSNPVGIAHVKRKVLGLVLAGGKSKRFGQDKALFAFHEGISQLDYAIRLLDAFCERTIVSVSDSMSCFGIENSECIKDVPGVEGPIGGVMSGLIEAREKGLLVVACDMPLLEASLILRLLSQRDESRLATCYLATDGKPEPLCAIYEPECLPVLERAIEEGQLSLRRFLIRENVARVTCKSPELLASLNFQDDVERLRSIVS
;
A
#
# COMPACT_ATOMS: atom_id res chain seq x y z
N MET A 1 -13.39 23.15 8.44
CA MET A 1 -13.68 23.01 6.99
C MET A 1 -14.59 21.79 6.85
N LYS A 2 -15.81 21.93 6.31
CA LYS A 2 -16.81 20.85 6.27
C LYS A 2 -16.33 19.76 5.29
N LEU A 3 -16.25 18.53 5.77
CA LEU A 3 -16.11 17.34 4.92
C LEU A 3 -17.27 17.35 3.92
N ALA A 4 -16.96 17.53 2.65
CA ALA A 4 -17.93 17.40 1.59
C ALA A 4 -18.46 15.96 1.60
N SER A 5 -19.77 15.80 1.72
CA SER A 5 -20.46 14.54 1.52
C SER A 5 -20.22 14.11 0.07
N CYS A 6 -19.27 13.22 -0.16
CA CYS A 6 -19.10 12.58 -1.46
C CYS A 6 -20.34 11.73 -1.76
N SER A 7 -21.24 12.27 -2.57
CA SER A 7 -22.26 11.49 -3.27
C SER A 7 -21.55 10.41 -4.09
N ASN A 8 -21.89 9.14 -3.82
CA ASN A 8 -21.33 7.95 -4.46
C ASN A 8 -21.50 8.04 -5.99
N PRO A 9 -20.44 8.21 -6.79
CA PRO A 9 -20.59 8.10 -8.23
C PRO A 9 -20.73 6.63 -8.62
N VAL A 10 -21.72 6.34 -9.46
CA VAL A 10 -22.17 5.00 -9.89
C VAL A 10 -21.05 4.06 -10.38
N GLY A 11 -19.86 4.59 -10.70
CA GLY A 11 -18.68 3.82 -11.11
C GLY A 11 -17.88 3.16 -9.98
N ILE A 12 -17.92 3.70 -8.75
CA ILE A 12 -17.09 3.22 -7.64
C ILE A 12 -17.60 1.87 -7.10
N ALA A 13 -18.89 1.63 -7.11
CA ALA A 13 -19.49 0.38 -6.61
C ALA A 13 -19.06 -0.87 -7.41
N HIS A 14 -18.72 -0.71 -8.70
CA HIS A 14 -18.28 -1.84 -9.54
C HIS A 14 -16.78 -2.16 -9.35
N VAL A 15 -15.98 -1.15 -9.00
CA VAL A 15 -14.54 -1.29 -8.73
C VAL A 15 -14.29 -1.95 -7.38
N LYS A 16 -15.12 -1.67 -6.35
CA LYS A 16 -15.01 -2.23 -4.98
C LYS A 16 -14.99 -3.76 -4.91
N ARG A 17 -15.57 -4.46 -5.87
CA ARG A 17 -15.76 -5.91 -5.81
C ARG A 17 -14.58 -6.74 -6.35
N LYS A 18 -13.53 -6.08 -6.85
CA LYS A 18 -12.44 -6.77 -7.59
C LYS A 18 -11.10 -6.76 -6.88
N VAL A 19 -10.94 -6.03 -5.79
CA VAL A 19 -9.65 -5.92 -5.10
C VAL A 19 -9.82 -6.03 -3.58
N LEU A 20 -8.86 -6.71 -2.95
CA LEU A 20 -8.62 -6.67 -1.52
C LEU A 20 -7.64 -5.53 -1.22
N GLY A 21 -7.90 -4.71 -0.20
CA GLY A 21 -6.96 -3.70 0.27
C GLY A 21 -5.97 -4.28 1.28
N LEU A 22 -4.69 -3.94 1.13
CA LEU A 22 -3.64 -4.29 2.09
C LEU A 22 -2.90 -3.04 2.53
N VAL A 23 -2.95 -2.74 3.82
CA VAL A 23 -2.07 -1.75 4.44
C VAL A 23 -0.87 -2.45 5.06
N LEU A 24 0.32 -2.12 4.60
CA LEU A 24 1.56 -2.60 5.20
C LEU A 24 1.94 -1.71 6.38
N ALA A 25 1.76 -2.21 7.59
CA ALA A 25 2.09 -1.53 8.84
C ALA A 25 3.34 -2.10 9.53
N GLY A 26 4.00 -3.08 8.91
CA GLY A 26 5.22 -3.70 9.38
C GLY A 26 6.47 -2.88 9.05
N GLY A 27 7.26 -2.57 10.06
CA GLY A 27 8.57 -1.93 9.87
C GLY A 27 9.19 -1.57 11.22
N LYS A 28 10.48 -1.92 11.41
CA LYS A 28 11.24 -1.46 12.59
C LYS A 28 11.45 0.05 12.42
N SER A 29 10.53 0.87 12.95
CA SER A 29 10.58 2.36 12.94
C SER A 29 11.78 2.96 13.72
N LYS A 30 12.90 2.22 13.77
CA LYS A 30 14.09 2.58 14.55
C LYS A 30 14.66 3.96 14.25
N ARG A 31 14.42 4.47 13.02
CA ARG A 31 14.97 5.76 12.57
C ARG A 31 14.02 6.92 12.80
N PHE A 32 12.73 6.64 13.03
CA PHE A 32 11.71 7.67 13.26
C PHE A 32 11.51 7.99 14.74
N GLY A 33 12.05 7.15 15.66
CA GLY A 33 11.97 7.35 17.11
C GLY A 33 10.65 6.97 17.76
N GLN A 34 9.60 6.71 16.96
CA GLN A 34 8.28 6.26 17.41
C GLN A 34 7.65 5.34 16.35
N ASP A 35 6.56 4.68 16.69
CA ASP A 35 5.84 3.85 15.72
C ASP A 35 5.19 4.74 14.65
N LYS A 36 5.64 4.61 13.40
CA LYS A 36 5.13 5.40 12.27
C LYS A 36 3.64 5.15 12.01
N ALA A 37 3.16 3.95 12.29
CA ALA A 37 1.77 3.59 12.09
C ALA A 37 0.84 4.41 12.99
N LEU A 38 1.30 4.74 14.20
CA LEU A 38 0.57 5.53 15.19
C LEU A 38 0.81 7.05 15.06
N PHE A 39 1.78 7.46 14.26
CA PHE A 39 2.05 8.89 14.05
C PHE A 39 0.89 9.59 13.34
N ALA A 40 0.48 10.75 13.84
CA ALA A 40 -0.57 11.57 13.25
C ALA A 40 0.06 12.66 12.35
N PHE A 41 0.14 12.40 11.04
CA PHE A 41 0.53 13.43 10.06
C PHE A 41 -0.63 14.39 9.80
N HIS A 42 -1.83 13.83 9.65
CA HIS A 42 -3.10 14.56 9.57
C HIS A 42 -3.65 14.78 10.98
N GLU A 43 -4.31 15.93 11.21
CA GLU A 43 -4.85 16.26 12.52
C GLU A 43 -5.83 15.19 13.04
N GLY A 44 -5.53 14.61 14.20
CA GLY A 44 -6.39 13.68 14.92
C GLY A 44 -6.53 12.28 14.30
N ILE A 45 -5.73 11.92 13.28
CA ILE A 45 -5.81 10.62 12.61
C ILE A 45 -4.41 10.00 12.49
N SER A 46 -4.25 8.77 12.94
CA SER A 46 -2.99 8.02 12.74
C SER A 46 -2.76 7.71 11.25
N GLN A 47 -1.51 7.52 10.87
CA GLN A 47 -1.17 7.12 9.49
C GLN A 47 -1.82 5.79 9.11
N LEU A 48 -1.91 4.87 10.04
CA LEU A 48 -2.59 3.59 9.84
C LEU A 48 -4.07 3.79 9.55
N ASP A 49 -4.78 4.55 10.40
CA ASP A 49 -6.21 4.83 10.21
C ASP A 49 -6.48 5.60 8.91
N TYR A 50 -5.58 6.52 8.55
CA TYR A 50 -5.67 7.23 7.28
C TYR A 50 -5.59 6.27 6.09
N ALA A 51 -4.59 5.38 6.07
CA ALA A 51 -4.41 4.40 5.00
C ALA A 51 -5.57 3.41 4.91
N ILE A 52 -6.09 2.93 6.06
CA ILE A 52 -7.25 2.04 6.12
C ILE A 52 -8.48 2.72 5.51
N ARG A 53 -8.82 3.93 5.98
CA ARG A 53 -9.98 4.70 5.48
C ARG A 53 -9.87 4.99 4.00
N LEU A 54 -8.65 5.27 3.51
CA LEU A 54 -8.40 5.50 2.10
C LEU A 54 -8.73 4.23 1.29
N LEU A 55 -8.26 3.05 1.70
CA LEU A 55 -8.51 1.80 0.97
C LEU A 55 -9.95 1.32 1.10
N ASP A 56 -10.61 1.50 2.24
CA ASP A 56 -12.01 1.13 2.47
C ASP A 56 -12.98 1.82 1.49
N ALA A 57 -12.58 2.98 0.96
CA ALA A 57 -13.37 3.67 -0.05
C ALA A 57 -13.40 2.92 -1.40
N PHE A 58 -12.39 2.06 -1.68
CA PHE A 58 -12.16 1.46 -3.00
C PHE A 58 -12.14 -0.07 -3.00
N CYS A 59 -11.83 -0.69 -1.87
CA CYS A 59 -11.70 -2.13 -1.73
C CYS A 59 -12.97 -2.78 -1.17
N GLU A 60 -13.12 -4.08 -1.39
CA GLU A 60 -14.20 -4.87 -0.78
C GLU A 60 -14.06 -4.91 0.74
N ARG A 61 -12.85 -5.13 1.22
CA ARG A 61 -12.40 -5.02 2.60
C ARG A 61 -10.93 -4.62 2.63
N THR A 62 -10.48 -4.08 3.74
CA THR A 62 -9.07 -3.74 3.97
C THR A 62 -8.52 -4.61 5.10
N ILE A 63 -7.34 -5.18 4.87
CA ILE A 63 -6.58 -5.92 5.87
C ILE A 63 -5.27 -5.18 6.17
N VAL A 64 -4.71 -5.41 7.34
CA VAL A 64 -3.45 -4.82 7.78
C VAL A 64 -2.41 -5.91 7.97
N SER A 65 -1.28 -5.82 7.29
CA SER A 65 -0.15 -6.72 7.52
C SER A 65 0.84 -6.11 8.49
N VAL A 66 1.21 -6.90 9.49
CA VAL A 66 2.20 -6.52 10.49
C VAL A 66 3.32 -7.58 10.54
N SER A 67 4.54 -7.14 10.85
CA SER A 67 5.64 -8.08 11.03
C SER A 67 5.35 -9.07 12.16
N ASP A 68 5.96 -10.24 12.12
CA ASP A 68 5.74 -11.32 13.11
C ASP A 68 5.99 -10.85 14.55
N SER A 69 6.94 -9.93 14.75
CA SER A 69 7.29 -9.36 16.04
C SER A 69 6.34 -8.28 16.55
N MET A 70 5.39 -7.80 15.73
CA MET A 70 4.42 -6.76 16.11
C MET A 70 3.09 -7.39 16.52
N SER A 71 2.41 -6.76 17.47
CA SER A 71 1.04 -7.13 17.83
C SER A 71 0.05 -6.34 16.97
N CYS A 72 -1.14 -6.91 16.77
CA CYS A 72 -2.26 -6.23 16.12
C CYS A 72 -3.00 -5.25 17.07
N PHE A 73 -2.35 -4.78 18.13
CA PHE A 73 -2.96 -3.88 19.10
C PHE A 73 -3.34 -2.53 18.49
N GLY A 74 -4.54 -2.08 18.76
CA GLY A 74 -5.06 -0.79 18.29
C GLY A 74 -5.69 -0.83 16.90
N ILE A 75 -5.81 -2.00 16.27
CA ILE A 75 -6.52 -2.18 15.00
C ILE A 75 -7.93 -2.72 15.32
N GLU A 76 -8.79 -1.85 15.84
CA GLU A 76 -10.11 -2.28 16.37
C GLU A 76 -11.13 -2.61 15.28
N ASN A 77 -10.95 -2.11 14.07
CA ASN A 77 -11.94 -2.18 13.00
C ASN A 77 -11.44 -2.84 11.70
N SER A 78 -10.22 -3.42 11.69
CA SER A 78 -9.64 -4.04 10.50
C SER A 78 -9.07 -5.42 10.83
N GLU A 79 -9.17 -6.31 9.87
CA GLU A 79 -8.57 -7.63 9.98
C GLU A 79 -7.05 -7.53 9.88
N CYS A 80 -6.35 -8.10 10.85
CA CYS A 80 -4.89 -8.08 10.92
C CYS A 80 -4.32 -9.44 10.53
N ILE A 81 -3.35 -9.45 9.64
CA ILE A 81 -2.60 -10.63 9.25
C ILE A 81 -1.12 -10.48 9.58
N LYS A 82 -0.42 -11.60 9.74
CA LYS A 82 1.03 -11.63 9.93
C LYS A 82 1.75 -11.77 8.60
N ASP A 83 2.90 -11.10 8.47
CA ASP A 83 3.83 -11.36 7.38
C ASP A 83 4.24 -12.83 7.35
N VAL A 84 4.60 -13.35 6.18
CA VAL A 84 5.09 -14.73 6.06
C VAL A 84 6.32 -14.90 6.96
N PRO A 85 6.33 -15.92 7.86
CA PRO A 85 7.44 -16.15 8.77
C PRO A 85 8.77 -16.35 8.03
N GLY A 86 9.84 -15.74 8.53
CA GLY A 86 11.18 -15.87 7.94
C GLY A 86 11.43 -15.04 6.67
N VAL A 87 10.42 -14.31 6.18
CA VAL A 87 10.56 -13.42 5.01
C VAL A 87 10.66 -11.97 5.49
N GLU A 88 11.86 -11.40 5.39
CA GLU A 88 12.08 -10.02 5.82
C GLU A 88 11.62 -8.98 4.80
N GLY A 89 11.10 -7.85 5.30
CA GLY A 89 10.68 -6.71 4.49
C GLY A 89 9.25 -6.81 3.95
N PRO A 90 8.83 -5.80 3.17
CA PRO A 90 7.44 -5.68 2.72
C PRO A 90 6.97 -6.81 1.80
N ILE A 91 7.89 -7.58 1.23
CA ILE A 91 7.59 -8.73 0.36
C ILE A 91 6.83 -9.84 1.12
N GLY A 92 7.15 -10.07 2.41
CA GLY A 92 6.43 -11.01 3.27
C GLY A 92 4.98 -10.60 3.49
N GLY A 93 4.72 -9.32 3.71
CA GLY A 93 3.37 -8.78 3.86
C GLY A 93 2.56 -8.86 2.57
N VAL A 94 3.17 -8.53 1.41
CA VAL A 94 2.50 -8.67 0.11
C VAL A 94 2.16 -10.11 -0.19
N MET A 95 3.06 -11.06 0.10
CA MET A 95 2.81 -12.48 -0.07
C MET A 95 1.64 -12.96 0.81
N SER A 96 1.62 -12.59 2.09
CA SER A 96 0.49 -12.91 2.99
C SER A 96 -0.82 -12.31 2.48
N GLY A 97 -0.79 -11.07 2.00
CA GLY A 97 -1.94 -10.41 1.40
C GLY A 97 -2.46 -11.10 0.14
N LEU A 98 -1.58 -11.58 -0.74
CA LEU A 98 -1.97 -12.35 -1.93
C LEU A 98 -2.60 -13.69 -1.59
N ILE A 99 -2.07 -14.40 -0.58
CA ILE A 99 -2.67 -15.63 -0.07
C ILE A 99 -4.10 -15.38 0.43
N GLU A 100 -4.32 -14.27 1.15
CA GLU A 100 -5.63 -13.87 1.66
C GLU A 100 -6.56 -13.36 0.56
N ALA A 101 -6.03 -12.70 -0.46
CA ALA A 101 -6.80 -12.18 -1.60
C ALA A 101 -7.36 -13.29 -2.49
N ARG A 102 -6.69 -14.45 -2.54
CA ARG A 102 -7.05 -15.62 -3.37
C ARG A 102 -7.10 -15.27 -4.87
N GLU A 103 -8.30 -15.23 -5.44
CA GLU A 103 -8.54 -14.94 -6.86
C GLU A 103 -8.75 -13.42 -7.16
N LYS A 104 -8.53 -12.56 -6.15
CA LYS A 104 -8.73 -11.11 -6.29
C LYS A 104 -7.38 -10.42 -6.43
N GLY A 105 -7.38 -9.29 -7.15
CA GLY A 105 -6.24 -8.38 -7.11
C GLY A 105 -6.03 -7.82 -5.69
N LEU A 106 -4.80 -7.57 -5.33
CA LEU A 106 -4.38 -7.01 -4.05
C LEU A 106 -3.89 -5.57 -4.24
N LEU A 107 -4.66 -4.58 -3.76
CA LEU A 107 -4.23 -3.19 -3.74
C LEU A 107 -3.43 -2.92 -2.47
N VAL A 108 -2.14 -2.68 -2.64
CA VAL A 108 -1.17 -2.50 -1.56
C VAL A 108 -0.85 -1.03 -1.36
N VAL A 109 -0.88 -0.55 -0.12
CA VAL A 109 -0.29 0.72 0.28
C VAL A 109 0.53 0.55 1.56
N ALA A 110 1.57 1.36 1.72
CA ALA A 110 2.27 1.46 3.00
C ALA A 110 1.62 2.52 3.89
N CYS A 111 1.56 2.26 5.20
CA CYS A 111 0.99 3.22 6.16
C CYS A 111 1.82 4.51 6.31
N ASP A 112 3.06 4.54 5.82
CA ASP A 112 3.95 5.69 5.92
C ASP A 112 3.92 6.63 4.70
N MET A 113 2.87 6.57 3.88
CA MET A 113 2.65 7.43 2.70
C MET A 113 1.58 8.49 2.99
N PRO A 114 1.91 9.58 3.70
CA PRO A 114 0.93 10.53 4.24
C PRO A 114 0.24 11.40 3.18
N LEU A 115 0.85 11.55 2.01
CA LEU A 115 0.32 12.37 0.92
C LEU A 115 -0.48 11.56 -0.11
N LEU A 116 -0.64 10.25 0.13
CA LEU A 116 -1.40 9.40 -0.80
C LEU A 116 -2.87 9.79 -0.78
N GLU A 117 -3.43 10.09 -1.95
CA GLU A 117 -4.78 10.59 -2.11
C GLU A 117 -5.69 9.62 -2.85
N ALA A 118 -7.00 9.77 -2.67
CA ALA A 118 -8.04 9.03 -3.38
C ALA A 118 -7.91 9.11 -4.91
N SER A 119 -7.46 10.25 -5.43
CA SER A 119 -7.22 10.49 -6.85
C SER A 119 -6.18 9.54 -7.44
N LEU A 120 -5.11 9.23 -6.68
CA LEU A 120 -4.07 8.28 -7.08
C LEU A 120 -4.61 6.84 -7.06
N ILE A 121 -5.35 6.46 -6.04
CA ILE A 121 -5.96 5.13 -5.97
C ILE A 121 -6.94 4.92 -7.13
N LEU A 122 -7.81 5.89 -7.41
CA LEU A 122 -8.74 5.83 -8.54
C LEU A 122 -8.00 5.68 -9.88
N ARG A 123 -6.93 6.46 -10.07
CA ARG A 123 -6.13 6.38 -11.29
C ARG A 123 -5.46 5.03 -11.43
N LEU A 124 -4.86 4.49 -10.34
CA LEU A 124 -4.23 3.18 -10.36
C LEU A 124 -5.22 2.08 -10.74
N LEU A 125 -6.41 2.09 -10.12
CA LEU A 125 -7.50 1.16 -10.42
C LEU A 125 -8.02 1.30 -11.87
N SER A 126 -8.08 2.52 -12.41
CA SER A 126 -8.50 2.76 -13.79
C SER A 126 -7.48 2.30 -14.84
N GLN A 127 -6.21 2.18 -14.45
CA GLN A 127 -5.11 1.74 -15.30
C GLN A 127 -4.67 0.29 -15.01
N ARG A 128 -5.42 -0.41 -14.14
CA ARG A 128 -5.17 -1.82 -13.82
C ARG A 128 -5.16 -2.66 -15.07
N ASP A 129 -4.14 -3.47 -15.23
CA ASP A 129 -3.98 -4.44 -16.31
C ASP A 129 -3.91 -5.86 -15.72
N GLU A 130 -5.05 -6.54 -15.70
CA GLU A 130 -5.21 -7.90 -15.15
C GLU A 130 -4.42 -8.95 -15.94
N SER A 131 -3.87 -8.62 -17.12
CA SER A 131 -2.99 -9.51 -17.90
C SER A 131 -1.52 -9.47 -17.47
N ARG A 132 -1.19 -8.60 -16.52
CA ARG A 132 0.14 -8.39 -15.98
C ARG A 132 0.20 -8.93 -14.55
N LEU A 133 1.41 -9.17 -14.04
CA LEU A 133 1.60 -9.61 -12.65
C LEU A 133 1.28 -8.50 -11.64
N ALA A 134 1.46 -7.25 -12.03
CA ALA A 134 1.10 -6.10 -11.21
C ALA A 134 0.88 -4.86 -12.06
N THR A 135 0.17 -3.87 -11.49
CA THR A 135 0.08 -2.49 -11.98
C THR A 135 0.63 -1.57 -10.90
N CYS A 136 1.65 -0.77 -11.19
CA CYS A 136 2.31 0.09 -10.21
C CYS A 136 2.61 1.48 -10.78
N TYR A 137 2.73 2.46 -9.89
CA TYR A 137 3.26 3.76 -10.26
C TYR A 137 4.76 3.73 -10.52
N LEU A 138 5.24 4.70 -11.30
CA LEU A 138 6.65 5.08 -11.33
C LEU A 138 6.87 6.20 -10.30
N ALA A 139 7.84 5.98 -9.41
CA ALA A 139 8.30 6.96 -8.44
C ALA A 139 9.12 8.09 -9.12
N THR A 140 9.57 9.08 -8.35
CA THR A 140 10.36 10.23 -8.83
C THR A 140 11.66 9.82 -9.52
N ASP A 141 12.23 8.67 -9.15
CA ASP A 141 13.45 8.11 -9.75
C ASP A 141 13.19 7.28 -11.03
N GLY A 142 11.94 7.28 -11.51
CA GLY A 142 11.51 6.52 -12.69
C GLY A 142 11.39 5.01 -12.48
N LYS A 143 11.56 4.52 -11.25
CA LYS A 143 11.44 3.10 -10.93
C LYS A 143 10.06 2.77 -10.39
N PRO A 144 9.63 1.48 -10.46
CA PRO A 144 8.38 1.04 -9.88
C PRO A 144 8.27 1.36 -8.39
N GLU A 145 7.08 1.85 -7.96
CA GLU A 145 6.72 2.02 -6.56
C GLU A 145 5.93 0.79 -6.09
N PRO A 146 6.57 -0.10 -5.33
CA PRO A 146 5.94 -1.36 -4.93
C PRO A 146 4.88 -1.19 -3.81
N LEU A 147 4.93 -0.08 -3.08
CA LEU A 147 4.08 0.16 -1.92
C LEU A 147 2.88 1.08 -2.23
N CYS A 148 2.62 1.33 -3.51
CA CYS A 148 1.37 1.85 -4.05
C CYS A 148 1.13 1.15 -5.38
N ALA A 149 0.64 -0.10 -5.33
CA ALA A 149 0.54 -1.00 -6.47
C ALA A 149 -0.64 -1.98 -6.32
N ILE A 150 -1.12 -2.51 -7.45
CA ILE A 150 -2.06 -3.64 -7.49
C ILE A 150 -1.27 -4.86 -7.95
N TYR A 151 -1.30 -5.92 -7.16
CA TYR A 151 -0.73 -7.23 -7.50
C TYR A 151 -1.84 -8.18 -7.89
N GLU A 152 -1.70 -8.87 -9.01
CA GLU A 152 -2.69 -9.84 -9.47
C GLU A 152 -2.45 -11.24 -8.85
N PRO A 153 -3.45 -12.12 -8.81
CA PRO A 153 -3.31 -13.45 -8.21
C PRO A 153 -2.15 -14.26 -8.80
N GLU A 154 -1.91 -14.13 -10.10
CA GLU A 154 -0.83 -14.79 -10.84
C GLU A 154 0.57 -14.36 -10.38
N CYS A 155 0.64 -13.26 -9.64
CA CYS A 155 1.89 -12.79 -9.03
C CYS A 155 2.37 -13.73 -7.90
N LEU A 156 1.46 -14.38 -7.16
CA LEU A 156 1.82 -15.20 -5.99
C LEU A 156 2.87 -16.27 -6.30
N PRO A 157 2.69 -17.20 -7.25
CA PRO A 157 3.67 -18.25 -7.51
C PRO A 157 5.01 -17.70 -8.06
N VAL A 158 4.99 -16.53 -8.71
CA VAL A 158 6.22 -15.87 -9.20
C VAL A 158 6.97 -15.24 -8.04
N LEU A 159 6.24 -14.63 -7.10
CA LEU A 159 6.79 -14.03 -5.90
C LEU A 159 7.40 -15.08 -4.95
N GLU A 160 6.72 -16.23 -4.78
CA GLU A 160 7.23 -17.36 -4.00
C GLU A 160 8.59 -17.82 -4.54
N ARG A 161 8.69 -18.04 -5.84
CA ARG A 161 9.94 -18.44 -6.48
C ARG A 161 11.04 -17.38 -6.30
N ALA A 162 10.71 -16.10 -6.44
CA ALA A 162 11.66 -15.02 -6.23
C ALA A 162 12.22 -15.01 -4.79
N ILE A 163 11.37 -15.29 -3.79
CA ILE A 163 11.77 -15.41 -2.39
C ILE A 163 12.69 -16.61 -2.18
N GLU A 164 12.36 -17.78 -2.75
CA GLU A 164 13.21 -18.98 -2.71
C GLU A 164 14.60 -18.74 -3.31
N GLU A 165 14.68 -17.90 -4.34
CA GLU A 165 15.93 -17.46 -4.97
C GLU A 165 16.68 -16.38 -4.16
N GLY A 166 16.15 -15.97 -3.00
CA GLY A 166 16.74 -14.92 -2.15
C GLY A 166 16.45 -13.49 -2.62
N GLN A 167 15.52 -13.29 -3.55
CA GLN A 167 15.11 -11.99 -4.02
C GLN A 167 14.06 -11.38 -3.08
N LEU A 168 14.49 -10.60 -2.09
CA LEU A 168 13.60 -10.02 -1.07
C LEU A 168 13.17 -8.57 -1.38
N SER A 169 13.59 -7.99 -2.50
CA SER A 169 13.23 -6.62 -2.87
C SER A 169 12.07 -6.58 -3.85
N LEU A 170 10.88 -6.17 -3.38
CA LEU A 170 9.69 -5.94 -4.24
C LEU A 170 10.00 -5.00 -5.41
N ARG A 171 10.78 -3.93 -5.19
CA ARG A 171 11.13 -3.00 -6.27
C ARG A 171 11.97 -3.68 -7.37
N ARG A 172 12.94 -4.52 -7.00
CA ARG A 172 13.72 -5.30 -7.97
C ARG A 172 12.85 -6.33 -8.68
N PHE A 173 11.93 -6.97 -7.95
CA PHE A 173 10.93 -7.87 -8.50
C PHE A 173 10.12 -7.15 -9.60
N LEU A 174 9.49 -6.01 -9.32
CA LEU A 174 8.70 -5.25 -10.30
C LEU A 174 9.52 -4.69 -11.48
N ILE A 175 10.83 -4.51 -11.33
CA ILE A 175 11.72 -4.12 -12.44
C ILE A 175 11.92 -5.28 -13.40
N ARG A 176 12.07 -6.51 -12.88
CA ARG A 176 12.38 -7.73 -13.66
C ARG A 176 11.15 -8.32 -14.34
N GLU A 177 10.00 -8.21 -13.69
CA GLU A 177 8.78 -8.90 -14.08
C GLU A 177 7.92 -8.09 -15.06
N ASN A 178 6.97 -8.79 -15.69
CA ASN A 178 6.02 -8.22 -16.65
C ASN A 178 4.91 -7.46 -15.91
N VAL A 179 5.14 -6.18 -15.63
CA VAL A 179 4.22 -5.30 -14.89
C VAL A 179 3.76 -4.11 -15.73
N ALA A 180 2.54 -3.65 -15.51
CA ALA A 180 2.04 -2.40 -16.04
C ALA A 180 2.59 -1.22 -15.21
N ARG A 181 3.12 -0.20 -15.90
CA ARG A 181 3.73 0.97 -15.26
C ARG A 181 2.92 2.22 -15.57
N VAL A 182 2.42 2.84 -14.53
CA VAL A 182 1.57 4.04 -14.62
C VAL A 182 2.43 5.27 -14.29
N THR A 183 2.46 6.24 -15.18
CA THR A 183 3.12 7.52 -14.91
C THR A 183 2.32 8.30 -13.86
N CYS A 184 2.95 8.65 -12.74
CA CYS A 184 2.39 9.55 -11.74
C CYS A 184 2.64 11.00 -12.18
N LYS A 185 1.57 11.83 -12.22
CA LYS A 185 1.72 13.27 -12.54
C LYS A 185 2.34 14.05 -11.39
N SER A 186 2.13 13.58 -10.17
CA SER A 186 2.60 14.19 -8.92
C SER A 186 3.29 13.11 -8.08
N PRO A 187 4.48 12.62 -8.50
CA PRO A 187 5.13 11.49 -7.85
C PRO A 187 5.62 11.80 -6.42
N GLU A 188 5.70 13.07 -6.03
CA GLU A 188 5.94 13.53 -4.67
C GLU A 188 4.84 13.07 -3.69
N LEU A 189 3.62 12.83 -4.18
CA LEU A 189 2.52 12.30 -3.36
C LEU A 189 2.70 10.82 -2.98
N LEU A 190 3.65 10.12 -3.63
CA LEU A 190 4.05 8.76 -3.28
C LEU A 190 5.19 8.71 -2.25
N ALA A 191 5.58 9.87 -1.71
CA ALA A 191 6.70 9.95 -0.77
C ALA A 191 6.35 9.32 0.58
N SER A 192 7.31 8.55 1.13
CA SER A 192 7.19 7.93 2.45
C SER A 192 7.85 8.78 3.53
N LEU A 193 7.28 8.73 4.73
CA LEU A 193 7.88 9.23 5.98
C LEU A 193 8.98 8.25 6.43
N ASN A 194 10.25 8.62 6.29
CA ASN A 194 11.37 7.79 6.73
C ASN A 194 12.10 8.37 7.95
N PHE A 195 12.17 9.69 8.04
CA PHE A 195 12.84 10.44 9.09
C PHE A 195 11.90 11.51 9.64
N GLN A 196 12.19 12.02 10.83
CA GLN A 196 11.38 13.08 11.43
C GLN A 196 11.40 14.38 10.60
N ASP A 197 12.51 14.66 9.95
CA ASP A 197 12.65 15.83 9.05
C ASP A 197 11.74 15.75 7.81
N ASP A 198 11.30 14.53 7.43
CA ASP A 198 10.34 14.36 6.34
C ASP A 198 8.98 15.00 6.65
N VAL A 199 8.61 15.12 7.92
CA VAL A 199 7.31 15.66 8.35
C VAL A 199 7.13 17.10 7.85
N GLU A 200 8.10 17.97 8.12
CA GLU A 200 8.05 19.37 7.70
C GLU A 200 8.11 19.49 6.18
N ARG A 201 9.02 18.74 5.56
CA ARG A 201 9.16 18.71 4.09
C ARG A 201 7.86 18.27 3.41
N LEU A 202 7.21 17.21 3.87
CA LEU A 202 5.98 16.73 3.26
C LEU A 202 4.78 17.63 3.55
N ARG A 203 4.72 18.28 4.71
CA ARG A 203 3.69 19.28 5.01
C ARG A 203 3.77 20.49 4.08
N SER A 204 4.97 20.91 3.69
CA SER A 204 5.15 22.03 2.77
C SER A 204 4.69 21.74 1.31
N ILE A 205 4.48 20.47 0.94
CA ILE A 205 3.95 20.10 -0.39
C ILE A 205 2.44 20.34 -0.47
N VAL A 206 1.72 20.25 0.65
CA VAL A 206 0.24 20.35 0.71
C VAL A 206 -0.26 21.68 1.30
N SER A 207 0.64 22.57 1.66
CA SER A 207 0.36 23.95 2.11
C SER A 207 0.25 24.89 0.94
#